data_92fe4452350bc1e79d75af68c289abcf
#
_entry.id   92fe4452350bc1e79d75af68c289abcf
#
_cell.length_a   1.000
_cell.length_b   1.000
_cell.length_c   1.000
_cell.angle_alpha   90.00
_cell.angle_beta   90.00
_cell.angle_gamma   90.00
#
_symmetry.space_group_name_H-M   'P 1'
#
loop_
_entity.id
_entity.type
_entity.pdbx_description
1 polymer ?
#
loop_
_entity_poly.entity_id
_entity_poly.type
_entity_poly.pdbx_seq_one_letter_code
_entity_poly.pdbx_strand_id
1 'polypeptide(L)'
;GDYFKDEAIHWSWEFLTETVGLDPDRLYPSIYQDDDEAFNIWNKEIGIAPERIFRFGKEDNFWEHGAGPCGPCSEIYYDRGEKYGCGKPGCTVGCDCDRYMEVWNNVFSQFNNDGHGNYTDLIQKNIDTGMGLERLAVVVQDVDSIFDVDTLQALRNKVCEMAGVKYKEDEKQDVSIRVITDHILSLIHI
;
A
#
# COMPACT_ATOMS: atom_id res chain seq x y z
N GLY A 1 1.26 23.28 1.20
CA GLY A 1 1.16 22.95 2.24
C GLY A 1 0.76 23.62 3.54
N ASP A 2 -0.49 23.42 3.94
CA ASP A 2 -0.99 23.92 5.22
C ASP A 2 -0.85 22.84 6.32
N TYR A 3 -0.48 21.60 5.95
CA TYR A 3 -0.30 20.44 6.82
C TYR A 3 0.90 19.60 6.35
N PHE A 4 1.41 18.73 7.22
CA PHE A 4 2.53 17.85 6.88
C PHE A 4 2.38 16.46 7.53
N LYS A 5 3.46 15.90 8.11
CA LYS A 5 3.49 14.50 8.59
C LYS A 5 2.43 14.21 9.64
N ASP A 6 2.30 15.09 10.61
CA ASP A 6 1.41 14.92 11.75
C ASP A 6 -0.04 14.73 11.29
N GLU A 7 -0.59 15.72 10.61
CA GLU A 7 -1.97 15.65 10.16
C GLU A 7 -2.19 14.54 9.13
N ALA A 8 -1.24 14.32 8.22
CA ALA A 8 -1.38 13.28 7.21
C ALA A 8 -1.45 11.88 7.82
N ILE A 9 -0.60 11.62 8.83
CA ILE A 9 -0.61 10.34 9.56
C ILE A 9 -1.91 10.18 10.34
N HIS A 10 -2.33 11.19 11.09
CA HIS A 10 -3.58 11.16 11.86
C HIS A 10 -4.79 10.93 10.97
N TRP A 11 -4.91 11.64 9.85
CA TRP A 11 -6.06 11.49 8.95
C TRP A 11 -6.11 10.15 8.24
N SER A 12 -4.95 9.62 7.80
CA SER A 12 -4.92 8.28 7.19
C SER A 12 -5.29 7.19 8.20
N TRP A 13 -4.84 7.33 9.45
CA TRP A 13 -5.21 6.42 10.54
C TRP A 13 -6.70 6.50 10.89
N GLU A 14 -7.22 7.71 11.12
CA GLU A 14 -8.65 7.95 11.39
C GLU A 14 -9.52 7.39 10.26
N PHE A 15 -9.15 7.65 8.99
CA PHE A 15 -9.89 7.13 7.86
C PHE A 15 -9.95 5.60 7.87
N LEU A 16 -8.83 4.92 8.05
CA LEU A 16 -8.79 3.46 8.02
C LEU A 16 -9.51 2.83 9.23
N THR A 17 -9.37 3.41 10.41
CA THR A 17 -9.90 2.81 11.65
C THR A 17 -11.34 3.23 11.96
N GLU A 18 -11.70 4.50 11.74
CA GLU A 18 -13.00 5.03 12.12
C GLU A 18 -13.98 5.06 10.93
N THR A 19 -13.53 5.48 9.76
CA THR A 19 -14.42 5.57 8.58
C THR A 19 -14.58 4.22 7.89
N VAL A 20 -13.49 3.53 7.61
CA VAL A 20 -13.50 2.20 6.97
C VAL A 20 -13.81 1.11 8.01
N GLY A 21 -13.42 1.30 9.28
CA GLY A 21 -13.67 0.37 10.37
C GLY A 21 -12.72 -0.82 10.43
N LEU A 22 -11.49 -0.65 9.93
CA LEU A 22 -10.47 -1.69 10.03
C LEU A 22 -10.00 -1.85 11.48
N ASP A 23 -9.71 -3.09 11.88
CA ASP A 23 -9.17 -3.41 13.19
C ASP A 23 -7.77 -2.79 13.36
N PRO A 24 -7.59 -1.84 14.32
CA PRO A 24 -6.30 -1.20 14.57
C PRO A 24 -5.19 -2.19 14.94
N ASP A 25 -5.54 -3.34 15.55
CA ASP A 25 -4.56 -4.35 15.94
C ASP A 25 -4.00 -5.12 14.74
N ARG A 26 -4.62 -5.00 13.57
CA ARG A 26 -4.16 -5.58 12.31
C ARG A 26 -3.47 -4.58 11.39
N LEU A 27 -3.31 -3.32 11.80
CA LEU A 27 -2.63 -2.27 11.05
C LEU A 27 -1.20 -2.08 11.55
N TYR A 28 -0.26 -2.04 10.64
CA TYR A 28 1.18 -1.97 10.88
C TYR A 28 1.80 -0.87 10.03
N PRO A 29 2.23 0.25 10.63
CA PRO A 29 2.92 1.28 9.87
C PRO A 29 4.38 0.91 9.57
N SER A 30 4.86 1.31 8.40
CA SER A 30 6.27 1.40 8.09
C SER A 30 6.70 2.85 7.92
N ILE A 31 7.98 3.11 8.12
CA ILE A 31 8.59 4.42 7.97
C ILE A 31 9.99 4.28 7.35
N TYR A 32 10.48 5.37 6.75
CA TYR A 32 11.90 5.44 6.39
C TYR A 32 12.76 5.33 7.64
N GLN A 33 13.85 4.57 7.54
CA GLN A 33 14.69 4.19 8.68
C GLN A 33 15.19 5.38 9.52
N ASP A 34 15.44 6.52 8.89
CA ASP A 34 15.98 7.73 9.52
C ASP A 34 14.89 8.77 9.85
N ASP A 35 13.61 8.43 9.66
CA ASP A 35 12.49 9.34 9.95
C ASP A 35 11.97 9.16 11.37
N ASP A 36 12.72 9.70 12.34
CA ASP A 36 12.31 9.67 13.74
C ASP A 36 11.08 10.55 14.05
N GLU A 37 10.79 11.54 13.23
CA GLU A 37 9.59 12.36 13.36
C GLU A 37 8.35 11.50 13.11
N ALA A 38 8.28 10.79 11.99
CA ALA A 38 7.17 9.87 11.70
C ALA A 38 7.07 8.75 12.75
N PHE A 39 8.21 8.21 13.22
CA PHE A 39 8.20 7.24 14.31
C PHE A 39 7.54 7.79 15.57
N ASN A 40 7.88 9.01 15.98
CA ASN A 40 7.31 9.61 17.18
C ASN A 40 5.80 9.88 17.05
N ILE A 41 5.33 10.31 15.88
CA ILE A 41 3.90 10.49 15.63
C ILE A 41 3.17 9.15 15.77
N TRP A 42 3.62 8.09 15.10
CA TRP A 42 3.03 6.75 15.22
C TRP A 42 3.04 6.21 16.64
N ASN A 43 4.17 6.35 17.35
CA ASN A 43 4.33 5.76 18.67
C ASN A 43 3.68 6.58 19.78
N LYS A 44 3.90 7.91 19.81
CA LYS A 44 3.51 8.75 20.96
C LYS A 44 2.13 9.37 20.81
N GLU A 45 1.72 9.66 19.57
CA GLU A 45 0.47 10.38 19.32
C GLU A 45 -0.64 9.42 18.92
N ILE A 46 -0.39 8.54 17.95
CA ILE A 46 -1.33 7.46 17.58
C ILE A 46 -1.34 6.32 18.62
N GLY A 47 -0.21 6.07 19.30
CA GLY A 47 -0.12 5.07 20.35
C GLY A 47 0.25 3.66 19.87
N ILE A 48 0.83 3.52 18.67
CA ILE A 48 1.30 2.23 18.15
C ILE A 48 2.53 1.79 18.92
N ALA A 49 2.55 0.53 19.38
CA ALA A 49 3.69 -0.05 20.07
C ALA A 49 4.94 -0.06 19.15
N PRO A 50 6.13 0.25 19.68
CA PRO A 50 7.35 0.39 18.88
C PRO A 50 7.67 -0.84 18.00
N GLU A 51 7.40 -2.04 18.50
CA GLU A 51 7.60 -3.31 17.79
C GLU A 51 6.63 -3.53 16.61
N ARG A 52 5.60 -2.71 16.49
CA ARG A 52 4.66 -2.71 15.37
C ARG A 52 4.96 -1.65 14.32
N ILE A 53 5.99 -0.83 14.52
CA ILE A 53 6.44 0.21 13.59
C ILE A 53 7.70 -0.28 12.90
N PHE A 54 7.62 -0.50 11.60
CA PHE A 54 8.72 -1.07 10.82
C PHE A 54 9.56 0.02 10.18
N ARG A 55 10.89 -0.13 10.27
CA ARG A 55 11.85 0.79 9.65
C ARG A 55 12.48 0.14 8.43
N PHE A 56 12.26 0.72 7.27
CA PHE A 56 12.83 0.23 6.02
C PHE A 56 13.75 1.25 5.37
N GLY A 57 14.58 0.76 4.46
CA GLY A 57 15.54 1.55 3.72
C GLY A 57 14.90 2.40 2.63
N LYS A 58 15.79 2.98 1.82
CA LYS A 58 15.38 3.85 0.72
C LYS A 58 14.60 3.12 -0.39
N GLU A 59 14.82 1.82 -0.53
CA GLU A 59 14.16 1.00 -1.54
C GLU A 59 12.65 0.88 -1.31
N ASP A 60 12.23 0.89 -0.03
CA ASP A 60 10.83 0.69 0.36
C ASP A 60 10.17 1.99 0.82
N ASN A 61 10.80 2.74 1.72
CA ASN A 61 10.17 3.89 2.38
C ASN A 61 10.78 5.26 2.01
N PHE A 62 11.24 5.41 0.78
CA PHE A 62 11.65 6.72 0.24
C PHE A 62 11.21 6.83 -1.22
N TRP A 63 10.33 7.78 -1.51
CA TRP A 63 9.85 8.00 -2.86
C TRP A 63 10.70 9.02 -3.60
N GLU A 64 11.19 8.64 -4.77
CA GLU A 64 11.85 9.51 -5.75
C GLU A 64 11.63 9.01 -7.17
N HIS A 65 11.52 9.91 -8.12
CA HIS A 65 11.41 9.56 -9.54
C HIS A 65 12.28 10.51 -10.37
N GLY A 66 13.55 10.12 -10.57
CA GLY A 66 14.52 10.97 -11.27
C GLY A 66 14.80 12.27 -10.51
N ALA A 67 14.99 13.37 -11.25
CA ALA A 67 15.16 14.70 -10.68
C ALA A 67 13.81 15.29 -10.27
N GLY A 68 13.76 15.98 -9.12
CA GLY A 68 12.57 16.65 -8.65
C GLY A 68 12.24 16.41 -7.17
N PRO A 69 11.02 16.78 -6.74
CA PRO A 69 10.56 16.58 -5.38
C PRO A 69 10.61 15.11 -4.96
N CYS A 70 11.10 14.84 -3.76
CA CYS A 70 11.21 13.50 -3.20
C CYS A 70 11.22 13.56 -1.67
N GLY A 71 11.13 12.40 -1.02
CA GLY A 71 11.18 12.32 0.43
C GLY A 71 10.85 10.97 1.00
N PRO A 72 10.97 10.84 2.33
CA PRO A 72 10.59 9.62 3.04
C PRO A 72 9.11 9.33 2.92
N CYS A 73 8.76 8.05 3.04
CA CYS A 73 7.38 7.59 3.04
C CYS A 73 7.02 6.93 4.36
N SER A 74 5.74 6.95 4.68
CA SER A 74 5.14 6.11 5.71
C SER A 74 3.96 5.36 5.10
N GLU A 75 4.04 4.05 5.09
CA GLU A 75 3.02 3.16 4.56
C GLU A 75 2.26 2.48 5.68
N ILE A 76 1.01 2.09 5.41
CA ILE A 76 0.18 1.35 6.36
C ILE A 76 -0.16 0.01 5.73
N TYR A 77 0.21 -1.08 6.42
CA TYR A 77 -0.07 -2.45 6.02
C TYR A 77 -1.18 -3.05 6.88
N TYR A 78 -2.01 -3.85 6.25
CA TYR A 78 -3.05 -4.63 6.92
C TYR A 78 -2.67 -6.12 6.96
N ASP A 79 -2.64 -6.73 8.14
CA ASP A 79 -2.44 -8.17 8.32
C ASP A 79 -3.71 -8.93 7.96
N ARG A 80 -3.72 -9.59 6.83
CA ARG A 80 -4.82 -10.43 6.33
C ARG A 80 -4.93 -11.79 7.03
N GLY A 81 -3.95 -12.10 7.87
CA GLY A 81 -3.88 -13.35 8.63
C GLY A 81 -2.97 -14.40 8.01
N GLU A 82 -2.67 -15.42 8.81
CA GLU A 82 -1.68 -16.45 8.48
C GLU A 82 -2.01 -17.25 7.21
N LYS A 83 -3.29 -17.39 6.87
CA LYS A 83 -3.73 -18.10 5.64
C LYS A 83 -3.14 -17.52 4.36
N TYR A 84 -2.76 -16.24 4.37
CA TYR A 84 -2.14 -15.54 3.23
C TYR A 84 -0.61 -15.44 3.35
N GLY A 85 -0.05 -15.95 4.45
CA GLY A 85 1.39 -15.94 4.70
C GLY A 85 2.14 -16.95 3.87
N CYS A 86 3.45 -16.72 3.71
CA CYS A 86 4.35 -17.65 2.99
C CYS A 86 4.66 -18.95 3.75
N GLY A 87 4.18 -19.10 4.98
CA GLY A 87 4.45 -20.27 5.84
C GLY A 87 5.90 -20.36 6.34
N LYS A 88 6.73 -19.38 6.06
CA LYS A 88 8.13 -19.36 6.51
C LYS A 88 8.24 -18.71 7.90
N PRO A 89 9.17 -19.17 8.75
CA PRO A 89 9.52 -18.47 9.98
C PRO A 89 9.98 -17.05 9.66
N GLY A 90 9.50 -16.05 10.44
CA GLY A 90 9.85 -14.65 10.23
C GLY A 90 9.01 -13.92 9.18
N CYS A 91 7.88 -14.49 8.74
CA CYS A 91 6.91 -13.76 7.92
C CYS A 91 6.41 -12.52 8.68
N THR A 92 6.71 -11.33 8.14
CA THR A 92 6.42 -10.04 8.75
C THR A 92 6.12 -8.99 7.68
N VAL A 93 5.84 -7.76 8.06
CA VAL A 93 5.72 -6.61 7.13
C VAL A 93 6.98 -6.52 6.28
N GLY A 94 6.82 -6.26 4.98
CA GLY A 94 7.91 -6.29 3.99
C GLY A 94 8.20 -7.67 3.39
N CYS A 95 7.45 -8.73 3.79
CA CYS A 95 7.52 -10.01 3.12
C CYS A 95 6.75 -9.97 1.78
N ASP A 96 7.31 -10.60 0.73
CA ASP A 96 6.68 -10.68 -0.61
C ASP A 96 5.39 -11.51 -0.69
N CYS A 97 4.85 -11.95 0.45
CA CYS A 97 3.61 -12.71 0.49
C CYS A 97 2.39 -11.80 0.66
N ASP A 98 1.21 -12.37 0.41
CA ASP A 98 -0.07 -11.64 0.44
C ASP A 98 -0.63 -11.36 1.86
N ARG A 99 0.12 -11.70 2.92
CA ARG A 99 -0.34 -11.53 4.31
C ARG A 99 -0.43 -10.06 4.70
N TYR A 100 0.65 -9.31 4.52
CA TYR A 100 0.71 -7.90 4.87
C TYR A 100 0.50 -7.06 3.62
N MET A 101 -0.71 -6.57 3.44
CA MET A 101 -1.09 -5.80 2.26
C MET A 101 -1.00 -4.30 2.56
N GLU A 102 -0.18 -3.58 1.80
CA GLU A 102 -0.15 -2.12 1.85
C GLU A 102 -1.50 -1.56 1.41
N VAL A 103 -2.13 -0.77 2.28
CA VAL A 103 -3.45 -0.15 2.05
C VAL A 103 -3.39 1.37 1.98
N TRP A 104 -2.27 1.99 2.37
CA TRP A 104 -2.07 3.44 2.32
C TRP A 104 -0.61 3.80 2.25
N ASN A 105 -0.27 4.87 1.52
CA ASN A 105 1.07 5.45 1.49
C ASN A 105 1.00 6.97 1.67
N ASN A 106 1.79 7.51 2.60
CA ASN A 106 2.02 8.93 2.82
C ASN A 106 3.44 9.27 2.39
N VAL A 107 3.61 10.02 1.31
CA VAL A 107 4.91 10.52 0.85
C VAL A 107 5.13 11.94 1.38
N PHE A 108 6.21 12.13 2.11
CA PHE A 108 6.60 13.41 2.70
C PHE A 108 7.63 14.09 1.80
N SER A 109 7.16 14.73 0.72
CA SER A 109 8.02 15.44 -0.21
C SER A 109 8.64 16.66 0.45
N GLN A 110 9.87 16.50 0.94
CA GLN A 110 10.61 17.54 1.67
C GLN A 110 11.96 17.88 1.04
N PHE A 111 12.41 17.09 0.07
CA PHE A 111 13.67 17.31 -0.63
C PHE A 111 13.45 17.49 -2.13
N ASN A 112 14.43 18.13 -2.78
CA ASN A 112 14.58 18.15 -4.22
C ASN A 112 15.85 17.39 -4.59
N ASN A 113 15.72 16.36 -5.41
CA ASN A 113 16.82 15.61 -6.02
C ASN A 113 17.24 16.29 -7.32
N ASP A 114 18.52 16.56 -7.51
CA ASP A 114 19.08 17.16 -8.75
C ASP A 114 19.24 16.15 -9.89
N GLY A 115 18.92 14.88 -9.68
CA GLY A 115 19.12 13.79 -10.62
C GLY A 115 20.54 13.20 -10.60
N HIS A 116 21.42 13.72 -9.75
CA HIS A 116 22.79 13.24 -9.55
C HIS A 116 23.03 12.68 -8.16
N GLY A 117 21.95 12.58 -7.36
CA GLY A 117 22.00 12.05 -6.00
C GLY A 117 22.27 13.12 -4.94
N ASN A 118 22.21 14.41 -5.26
CA ASN A 118 22.28 15.47 -4.29
C ASN A 118 20.87 15.94 -3.93
N TYR A 119 20.63 16.09 -2.62
CA TYR A 119 19.33 16.48 -2.08
C TYR A 119 19.44 17.84 -1.41
N THR A 120 18.49 18.71 -1.70
CA THR A 120 18.33 20.01 -1.02
C THR A 120 16.91 20.10 -0.47
N ASP A 121 16.73 20.82 0.63
CA ASP A 121 15.41 21.01 1.20
C ASP A 121 14.49 21.77 0.25
N LEU A 122 13.24 21.35 0.13
CA LEU A 122 12.21 22.12 -0.54
C LEU A 122 11.85 23.36 0.31
N ILE A 123 11.67 24.50 -0.35
CA ILE A 123 11.18 25.74 0.28
C ILE A 123 9.80 25.50 0.90
N GLN A 124 8.96 24.74 0.21
CA GLN A 124 7.64 24.34 0.67
C GLN A 124 7.56 22.80 0.64
N LYS A 125 7.35 22.22 1.81
CA LYS A 125 7.09 20.78 1.96
C LYS A 125 5.68 20.44 1.47
N ASN A 126 5.52 19.25 0.91
CA ASN A 126 4.25 18.78 0.38
C ASN A 126 3.98 17.35 0.85
N ILE A 127 2.70 16.99 0.88
CA ILE A 127 2.25 15.62 1.05
C ILE A 127 1.75 15.13 -0.31
N ASP A 128 2.21 13.94 -0.68
CA ASP A 128 1.60 13.15 -1.74
C ASP A 128 1.12 11.85 -1.10
N THR A 129 -0.20 11.64 -1.08
CA THR A 129 -0.78 10.50 -0.38
C THR A 129 -1.72 9.75 -1.29
N GLY A 130 -1.76 8.43 -1.12
CA GLY A 130 -2.59 7.57 -1.92
C GLY A 130 -2.83 6.21 -1.32
N MET A 131 -3.81 5.52 -1.88
CA MET A 131 -4.10 4.12 -1.57
C MET A 131 -4.49 3.36 -2.83
N GLY A 132 -4.21 2.07 -2.84
CA GLY A 132 -4.77 1.17 -3.84
C GLY A 132 -6.24 0.88 -3.51
N LEU A 133 -7.17 1.44 -4.29
CA LEU A 133 -8.60 1.21 -4.07
C LEU A 133 -8.93 -0.29 -4.07
N GLU A 134 -8.36 -1.04 -5.01
CA GLU A 134 -8.56 -2.48 -5.13
C GLU A 134 -7.97 -3.24 -3.93
N ARG A 135 -6.82 -2.80 -3.41
CA ARG A 135 -6.21 -3.40 -2.20
C ARG A 135 -7.08 -3.16 -0.96
N LEU A 136 -7.58 -1.94 -0.79
CA LEU A 136 -8.52 -1.65 0.29
C LEU A 136 -9.80 -2.46 0.14
N ALA A 137 -10.35 -2.58 -1.07
CA ALA A 137 -11.53 -3.38 -1.35
C ALA A 137 -11.33 -4.86 -1.04
N VAL A 138 -10.14 -5.43 -1.32
CA VAL A 138 -9.79 -6.81 -0.93
C VAL A 138 -9.93 -7.00 0.58
N VAL A 139 -9.42 -6.05 1.35
CA VAL A 139 -9.47 -6.10 2.82
C VAL A 139 -10.91 -5.96 3.33
N VAL A 140 -11.65 -4.98 2.81
CA VAL A 140 -13.02 -4.68 3.25
C VAL A 140 -14.01 -5.79 2.87
N GLN A 141 -13.84 -6.38 1.68
CA GLN A 141 -14.68 -7.49 1.19
C GLN A 141 -14.22 -8.87 1.67
N ASP A 142 -13.08 -8.95 2.35
CA ASP A 142 -12.44 -10.21 2.82
C ASP A 142 -12.34 -11.26 1.70
N VAL A 143 -11.86 -10.85 0.53
CA VAL A 143 -11.66 -11.72 -0.63
C VAL A 143 -10.18 -12.07 -0.82
N ASP A 144 -9.91 -13.14 -1.60
CA ASP A 144 -8.54 -13.67 -1.72
C ASP A 144 -7.61 -12.78 -2.54
N SER A 145 -8.12 -12.14 -3.60
CA SER A 145 -7.31 -11.30 -4.49
C SER A 145 -8.09 -10.10 -5.03
N ILE A 146 -7.39 -9.15 -5.63
CA ILE A 146 -8.01 -8.01 -6.31
C ILE A 146 -8.99 -8.44 -7.41
N PHE A 147 -8.75 -9.60 -8.05
CA PHE A 147 -9.63 -10.15 -9.09
C PHE A 147 -10.91 -10.77 -8.54
N ASP A 148 -11.03 -10.92 -7.23
CA ASP A 148 -12.23 -11.39 -6.54
C ASP A 148 -13.06 -10.23 -5.96
N VAL A 149 -12.54 -8.99 -6.01
CA VAL A 149 -13.31 -7.79 -5.68
C VAL A 149 -14.47 -7.62 -6.68
N ASP A 150 -15.62 -7.20 -6.20
CA ASP A 150 -16.88 -7.14 -6.96
C ASP A 150 -16.77 -6.49 -8.34
N THR A 151 -16.08 -5.34 -8.44
CA THR A 151 -15.87 -4.62 -9.69
C THR A 151 -15.00 -5.38 -10.69
N LEU A 152 -13.86 -5.94 -10.24
CA LEU A 152 -12.96 -6.70 -11.11
C LEU A 152 -13.49 -8.11 -11.39
N GLN A 153 -14.23 -8.70 -10.45
CA GLN A 153 -14.87 -9.99 -10.63
C GLN A 153 -15.84 -9.99 -11.82
N ALA A 154 -16.57 -8.90 -12.04
CA ALA A 154 -17.48 -8.77 -13.18
C ALA A 154 -16.72 -8.85 -14.52
N LEU A 155 -15.58 -8.14 -14.64
CA LEU A 155 -14.71 -8.20 -15.82
C LEU A 155 -14.10 -9.59 -16.01
N ARG A 156 -13.52 -10.15 -14.94
CA ARG A 156 -12.94 -11.50 -14.94
C ARG A 156 -13.96 -12.55 -15.39
N ASN A 157 -15.18 -12.50 -14.87
CA ASN A 157 -16.23 -13.44 -15.24
C ASN A 157 -16.60 -13.31 -16.73
N LYS A 158 -16.59 -12.08 -17.26
CA LYS A 158 -16.85 -11.87 -18.70
C LYS A 158 -15.72 -12.43 -19.57
N VAL A 159 -14.46 -12.28 -19.16
CA VAL A 159 -13.30 -12.91 -19.82
C VAL A 159 -13.46 -14.43 -19.82
N CYS A 160 -13.81 -15.03 -18.69
CA CYS A 160 -14.04 -16.47 -18.57
C CYS A 160 -15.17 -16.97 -19.50
N GLU A 161 -16.30 -16.25 -19.54
CA GLU A 161 -17.42 -16.56 -20.42
C GLU A 161 -17.00 -16.57 -21.89
N MET A 162 -16.27 -15.51 -22.32
CA MET A 162 -15.83 -15.39 -23.72
C MET A 162 -14.79 -16.45 -24.10
N ALA A 163 -13.94 -16.85 -23.17
CA ALA A 163 -12.90 -17.87 -23.38
C ALA A 163 -13.43 -19.30 -23.22
N GLY A 164 -14.66 -19.51 -22.72
CA GLY A 164 -15.22 -20.83 -22.43
C GLY A 164 -14.50 -21.58 -21.32
N VAL A 165 -13.93 -20.87 -20.33
CA VAL A 165 -13.16 -21.43 -19.21
C VAL A 165 -13.74 -20.99 -17.88
N LYS A 166 -13.32 -21.66 -16.78
CA LYS A 166 -13.69 -21.26 -15.43
C LYS A 166 -12.47 -20.86 -14.64
N TYR A 167 -12.61 -19.82 -13.83
CA TYR A 167 -11.56 -19.35 -12.93
C TYR A 167 -11.40 -20.30 -11.75
N LYS A 168 -10.15 -20.50 -11.31
CA LYS A 168 -9.73 -21.43 -10.21
C LYS A 168 -9.84 -22.91 -10.57
N GLU A 169 -9.90 -23.29 -11.86
CA GLU A 169 -9.82 -24.69 -12.30
C GLU A 169 -8.42 -25.07 -12.83
N ASP A 170 -7.68 -24.13 -13.41
CA ASP A 170 -6.33 -24.34 -13.94
C ASP A 170 -5.45 -23.10 -13.69
N GLU A 171 -4.36 -23.26 -12.94
CA GLU A 171 -3.49 -22.17 -12.53
C GLU A 171 -2.89 -21.38 -13.69
N LYS A 172 -2.53 -22.04 -14.80
CA LYS A 172 -1.98 -21.36 -15.98
C LYS A 172 -3.03 -20.54 -16.71
N GLN A 173 -4.25 -21.07 -16.79
CA GLN A 173 -5.39 -20.33 -17.35
C GLN A 173 -5.75 -19.15 -16.45
N ASP A 174 -5.70 -19.31 -15.14
CA ASP A 174 -5.99 -18.25 -14.17
C ASP A 174 -5.03 -17.07 -14.31
N VAL A 175 -3.72 -17.34 -14.53
CA VAL A 175 -2.74 -16.28 -14.83
C VAL A 175 -3.16 -15.51 -16.08
N SER A 176 -3.51 -16.22 -17.17
CA SER A 176 -3.94 -15.59 -18.43
C SER A 176 -5.22 -14.77 -18.25
N ILE A 177 -6.20 -15.29 -17.52
CA ILE A 177 -7.45 -14.59 -17.20
C ILE A 177 -7.16 -13.30 -16.43
N ARG A 178 -6.30 -13.33 -15.42
CA ARG A 178 -5.89 -12.15 -14.65
C ARG A 178 -5.21 -11.11 -15.52
N VAL A 179 -4.24 -11.54 -16.35
CA VAL A 179 -3.53 -10.64 -17.28
C VAL A 179 -4.50 -9.95 -18.24
N ILE A 180 -5.44 -10.70 -18.84
CA ILE A 180 -6.44 -10.12 -19.75
C ILE A 180 -7.34 -9.13 -19.00
N THR A 181 -7.82 -9.49 -17.81
CA THR A 181 -8.68 -8.64 -16.98
C THR A 181 -8.01 -7.32 -16.63
N ASP A 182 -6.75 -7.37 -16.20
CA ASP A 182 -5.95 -6.21 -15.85
C ASP A 182 -5.69 -5.30 -17.06
N HIS A 183 -5.29 -5.88 -18.19
CA HIS A 183 -5.00 -5.11 -19.41
C HIS A 183 -6.24 -4.46 -20.02
N ILE A 184 -7.40 -5.12 -19.98
CA ILE A 184 -8.64 -4.53 -20.46
C ILE A 184 -9.01 -3.30 -19.63
N LEU A 185 -8.79 -3.33 -18.33
CA LEU A 185 -9.05 -2.19 -17.46
C LEU A 185 -8.26 -0.95 -17.88
N SER A 186 -6.99 -1.13 -18.25
CA SER A 186 -6.13 -0.03 -18.72
C SER A 186 -6.46 0.43 -20.14
N LEU A 187 -6.96 -0.45 -21.01
CA LEU A 187 -7.34 -0.10 -22.38
C LEU A 187 -8.55 0.85 -22.47
N ILE A 188 -9.39 0.91 -21.46
CA ILE A 188 -10.53 1.84 -21.40
C ILE A 188 -10.06 3.31 -21.50
N HIS A 189 -8.86 3.61 -21.04
CA HIS A 189 -8.28 4.95 -21.05
C HIS A 189 -7.55 5.31 -22.35
N ILE A 190 -7.34 4.36 -23.24
CA ILE A 190 -6.68 4.54 -24.53
C ILE A 190 -7.70 4.71 -25.65
#